data_6e6e9335715701cb9273987894187c26
#
_entry.id   6e6e9335715701cb9273987894187c26
#
_cell.length_a   1.000
_cell.length_b   1.000
_cell.length_c   1.000
_cell.angle_alpha   90.00
_cell.angle_beta   90.00
_cell.angle_gamma   90.00
#
_symmetry.space_group_name_H-M   'P 1'
#
loop_
_entity.id
_entity.type
_entity.pdbx_description
1 polymer ?
#
loop_
_entity_poly.entity_id
_entity_poly.type
_entity_poly.pdbx_seq_one_letter_code
_entity_poly.pdbx_strand_id
1 'polypeptide(L)' 'MAISSFGKILTVLDLFSVSRPIINVDIISEELGLSKPTSYRYLKELVSSELLQRLSGTSGDYTLGSKIAVLDYISRT' A
#
# COMPACT_ATOMS: atom_id res chain seq x y z
N MET A 1 -3.77 -3.89 22.60
CA MET A 1 -3.68 -2.49 22.15
C MET A 1 -4.16 -2.39 20.72
N ALA A 2 -5.07 -1.48 20.48
CA ALA A 2 -5.61 -1.30 19.13
C ALA A 2 -4.59 -0.60 18.23
N ILE A 3 -4.39 -1.11 17.02
CA ILE A 3 -3.53 -0.46 16.03
C ILE A 3 -4.30 0.74 15.47
N SER A 4 -3.68 1.90 15.45
CA SER A 4 -4.30 3.11 14.90
C SER A 4 -4.54 2.96 13.39
N SER A 5 -5.39 3.82 12.83
CA SER A 5 -5.61 3.84 11.37
C SER A 5 -4.31 4.05 10.61
N PHE A 6 -3.44 4.91 11.14
CA PHE A 6 -2.13 5.14 10.54
C PHE A 6 -1.28 3.87 10.55
N GLY A 7 -1.29 3.13 11.67
CA GLY A 7 -0.56 1.87 11.75
C GLY A 7 -1.07 0.84 10.76
N LYS A 8 -2.39 0.78 10.55
CA LYS A 8 -2.98 -0.12 9.57
C LYS A 8 -2.59 0.25 8.14
N ILE A 9 -2.52 1.55 7.84
CA ILE A 9 -2.05 2.02 6.54
C ILE A 9 -0.60 1.58 6.30
N LEU A 10 0.25 1.67 7.33
CA LEU A 10 1.64 1.23 7.21
C LEU A 10 1.74 -0.28 6.98
N THR A 11 0.83 -1.09 7.56
CA THR A 11 0.86 -2.53 7.32
C THR A 11 0.55 -2.89 5.87
N VAL A 12 -0.16 -2.02 5.14
CA VAL A 12 -0.38 -2.23 3.71
C VAL A 12 0.97 -2.19 2.97
N LEU A 13 1.84 -1.27 3.35
CA LEU A 13 3.17 -1.16 2.72
C LEU A 13 4.02 -2.41 2.98
N ASP A 14 3.83 -3.06 4.12
CA ASP A 14 4.55 -4.28 4.46
C ASP A 14 4.17 -5.47 3.60
N LEU A 15 3.05 -5.39 2.88
CA LEU A 15 2.63 -6.47 1.98
C LEU A 15 3.48 -6.53 0.72
N PHE A 16 4.17 -5.44 0.39
CA PHE A 16 5.05 -5.41 -0.78
C PHE A 16 6.37 -6.10 -0.47
N SER A 17 6.92 -6.79 -1.45
CA SER A 17 8.22 -7.43 -1.34
C SER A 17 8.80 -7.58 -2.73
N VAL A 18 10.05 -8.03 -2.81
CA VAL A 18 10.69 -8.31 -4.12
C VAL A 18 9.87 -9.32 -4.91
N SER A 19 9.30 -10.32 -4.20
CA SER A 19 8.48 -11.35 -4.85
C SER A 19 7.03 -10.93 -5.04
N ARG A 20 6.60 -9.84 -4.42
CA ARG A 20 5.23 -9.32 -4.54
C ARG A 20 5.28 -7.80 -4.74
N PRO A 21 5.69 -7.34 -5.93
CA PRO A 21 5.80 -5.89 -6.17
C PRO A 21 4.48 -5.21 -6.48
N ILE A 22 3.41 -5.99 -6.68
CA ILE A 22 2.08 -5.49 -7.03
C ILE A 22 1.06 -6.10 -6.10
N ILE A 23 0.13 -5.27 -5.58
CA ILE A 23 -0.98 -5.75 -4.75
C ILE A 23 -2.29 -5.18 -5.26
N ASN A 24 -3.39 -5.77 -4.80
CA ASN A 24 -4.73 -5.30 -5.09
C ASN A 24 -5.58 -5.33 -3.81
N VAL A 25 -6.84 -4.89 -3.92
CA VAL A 25 -7.72 -4.80 -2.76
C VAL A 25 -7.99 -6.19 -2.14
N ASP A 26 -8.04 -7.23 -2.96
CA ASP A 26 -8.30 -8.58 -2.46
C ASP A 26 -7.16 -9.07 -1.58
N ILE A 27 -5.93 -8.79 -1.96
CA ILE A 27 -4.75 -9.15 -1.16
C ILE A 27 -4.82 -8.44 0.19
N ILE A 28 -5.12 -7.14 0.19
CA ILE A 28 -5.21 -6.36 1.42
C ILE A 28 -6.32 -6.91 2.31
N SER A 29 -7.48 -7.17 1.73
CA SER A 29 -8.63 -7.68 2.47
C SER A 29 -8.31 -9.02 3.13
N GLU A 30 -7.69 -9.94 2.41
CA GLU A 30 -7.34 -11.25 2.93
C GLU A 30 -6.22 -11.20 3.97
N GLU A 31 -5.14 -10.51 3.65
CA GLU A 31 -3.93 -10.51 4.50
C GLU A 31 -4.14 -9.75 5.79
N LEU A 32 -4.92 -8.66 5.76
CA LEU A 32 -5.11 -7.80 6.93
C LEU A 32 -6.46 -7.99 7.60
N GLY A 33 -7.33 -8.83 7.04
CA GLY A 33 -8.65 -9.06 7.60
C GLY A 33 -9.56 -7.84 7.55
N LEU A 34 -9.40 -7.00 6.53
CA LEU A 34 -10.18 -5.79 6.37
C LEU A 34 -11.31 -5.98 5.36
N SER A 35 -12.38 -5.20 5.50
CA SER A 35 -13.43 -5.17 4.49
C SER A 35 -12.88 -4.52 3.21
N LYS A 36 -13.51 -4.83 2.07
CA LYS A 36 -13.10 -4.22 0.81
C LYS A 36 -13.23 -2.70 0.80
N PRO A 37 -14.33 -2.11 1.30
CA PRO A 37 -14.43 -0.64 1.37
C PRO A 37 -13.32 -0.01 2.19
N THR A 38 -12.95 -0.61 3.33
CA THR A 38 -11.86 -0.10 4.16
C THR A 38 -10.52 -0.23 3.44
N SER A 39 -10.30 -1.36 2.75
CA SER A 39 -9.08 -1.57 1.98
C SER A 39 -8.94 -0.55 0.87
N TYR A 40 -10.02 -0.24 0.14
CA TYR A 40 -10.01 0.79 -0.88
C TYR A 40 -9.70 2.16 -0.30
N ARG A 41 -10.24 2.47 0.87
CA ARG A 41 -9.97 3.75 1.53
C ARG A 41 -8.48 3.92 1.83
N TYR A 42 -7.85 2.86 2.34
CA TYR A 42 -6.41 2.89 2.63
C TYR A 42 -5.59 3.04 1.36
N LEU A 43 -5.97 2.31 0.30
CA LEU A 43 -5.29 2.45 -1.00
C LEU A 43 -5.38 3.88 -1.52
N LYS A 44 -6.57 4.48 -1.43
CA LYS A 44 -6.79 5.84 -1.89
C LYS A 44 -5.92 6.84 -1.12
N GLU A 45 -5.83 6.68 0.19
CA GLU A 45 -4.99 7.56 1.01
C GLU A 45 -3.52 7.41 0.67
N LEU A 46 -3.06 6.19 0.44
CA LEU A 46 -1.67 5.93 0.09
C LEU A 46 -1.33 6.49 -1.30
N VAL A 47 -2.25 6.39 -2.26
CA VAL A 47 -2.06 6.98 -3.57
C VAL A 47 -2.01 8.51 -3.47
N SER A 48 -2.91 9.10 -2.67
CA SER A 48 -2.92 10.57 -2.46
C SER A 48 -1.63 11.06 -1.83
N SER A 49 -1.00 10.24 -1.00
CA SER A 49 0.28 10.58 -0.35
C SER A 49 1.48 10.22 -1.20
N GLU A 50 1.28 9.72 -2.42
CA GLU A 50 2.33 9.31 -3.34
C GLU A 50 3.17 8.13 -2.83
N LEU A 51 2.68 7.41 -1.82
CA LEU A 51 3.33 6.21 -1.31
C LEU A 51 3.01 5.00 -2.16
N LEU A 52 1.85 5.00 -2.83
CA LEU A 52 1.46 3.98 -3.79
C LEU A 52 1.10 4.64 -5.11
N GLN A 53 1.12 3.84 -6.16
CA GLN A 53 0.81 4.28 -7.52
C GLN A 53 -0.09 3.24 -8.17
N ARG A 54 -1.17 3.70 -8.82
CA ARG A 54 -2.04 2.81 -9.60
C ARG A 54 -1.32 2.46 -10.90
N LEU A 55 -1.40 1.19 -11.28
CA LEU A 55 -0.80 0.75 -12.52
C LEU A 55 -1.74 1.03 -13.69
N SER A 56 -1.20 1.66 -14.74
CA SER A 56 -1.94 1.93 -15.97
C SER A 56 -2.24 0.63 -16.70
N GLY A 57 -3.42 0.56 -17.32
CA GLY A 57 -3.79 -0.61 -18.11
C GLY A 57 -4.27 -1.79 -17.31
N THR A 58 -4.31 -1.67 -15.98
CA THR A 58 -4.86 -2.71 -15.11
C THR A 58 -6.04 -2.15 -14.34
N SER A 59 -6.88 -3.05 -13.84
CA SER A 59 -8.05 -2.67 -13.05
C SER A 59 -7.79 -3.01 -11.59
N GLY A 60 -7.31 -2.03 -10.81
CA GLY A 60 -7.19 -2.19 -9.37
C GLY A 60 -5.86 -2.72 -8.88
N ASP A 61 -4.81 -2.67 -9.68
CA ASP A 61 -3.47 -3.06 -9.24
C ASP A 61 -2.68 -1.83 -8.81
N TYR A 62 -1.85 -2.01 -7.78
CA TYR A 62 -1.06 -0.93 -7.17
C TYR A 62 0.37 -1.39 -6.95
N THR A 63 1.30 -0.45 -7.05
CA THR A 63 2.71 -0.69 -6.78
C THR A 63 3.25 0.46 -5.91
N LEU A 64 4.46 0.32 -5.41
CA LEU A 64 5.07 1.37 -4.60
C LEU A 64 5.29 2.63 -5.43
N GLY A 65 4.94 3.77 -4.87
CA GLY A 65 5.09 5.05 -5.54
C GLY A 65 6.53 5.57 -5.48
N SER A 66 6.80 6.61 -6.27
CA SER A 66 8.13 7.21 -6.35
C SER A 66 8.61 7.77 -5.01
N LYS A 67 7.68 8.22 -4.16
CA LYS A 67 8.04 8.76 -2.85
C LYS A 67 8.69 7.71 -1.95
N ILE A 68 8.25 6.45 -2.06
CA ILE A 68 8.84 5.35 -1.30
C ILE A 68 10.30 5.17 -1.71
N ALA A 69 10.59 5.22 -3.01
CA ALA A 69 11.97 5.08 -3.51
C ALA A 69 12.87 6.20 -2.98
N VAL A 70 12.36 7.43 -2.93
CA VAL A 70 13.11 8.57 -2.40
C VAL A 70 13.40 8.39 -0.91
N LEU A 71 12.38 7.99 -0.13
CA LEU A 71 12.55 7.77 1.30
C LEU A 71 13.54 6.65 1.59
N ASP A 72 13.50 5.58 0.81
CA ASP A 72 14.42 4.47 0.94
C ASP A 72 15.86 4.91 0.68
N TYR A 73 16.06 5.70 -0.37
CA TYR A 73 17.37 6.25 -0.70
C TYR A 73 17.91 7.12 0.44
N ILE A 74 17.09 8.01 0.98
CA ILE A 74 17.47 8.88 2.09
C ILE A 74 17.84 8.07 3.32
N SER A 75 17.08 7.03 3.63
CA SER A 75 17.32 6.22 4.83
C SER A 75 18.62 5.42 4.73
N ARG A 76 19.12 5.18 3.52
CA ARG A 76 20.36 4.44 3.29
C ARG A 76 21.61 5.32 3.27
N THR A 77 21.40 6.61 3.17
CA THR A 77 22.51 7.56 3.19
C THR A 77 22.70 8.17 4.56
#